data_38b7344d146727787c0ab846bd987d60
#
_entry.id   38b7344d146727787c0ab846bd987d60
#
_cell.length_a   1.000
_cell.length_b   1.000
_cell.length_c   1.000
_cell.angle_alpha   90.00
_cell.angle_beta   90.00
_cell.angle_gamma   90.00
#
_symmetry.space_group_name_H-M   'P 1'
#
loop_
_entity.id
_entity.type
_entity.pdbx_description
1 polymer ?
#
loop_
_entity_poly.entity_id
_entity_poly.type
_entity_poly.pdbx_seq_one_letter_code
_entity_poly.pdbx_strand_id
1 'polypeptide(L)'
;MGKLQSADTETALVSPALPPAFDGLRIVELADLHGRVFGRGSRRLLAAVRRAEPDLICIDGDLFDEHTDLAMLPPLLRGLCAIAPVYYVTGNHEWRVPGLRGILAQMRACGVTVLQDDWRVLRRGEDALIVAGRTTRAARQSAKHLRS
;
A
#
# COMPACT_ATOMS: atom_id res chain seq x y z
N MET A 1 13.55 -0.96 -25.46
CA MET A 1 12.56 -1.37 -24.44
C MET A 1 13.30 -1.75 -23.17
N GLY A 2 13.33 -0.86 -22.19
CA GLY A 2 13.93 -1.14 -20.92
C GLY A 2 13.13 -2.22 -20.17
N LYS A 3 13.78 -3.34 -19.82
CA LYS A 3 13.23 -4.29 -18.86
C LYS A 3 13.12 -3.56 -17.51
N LEU A 4 11.92 -3.23 -17.11
CA LEU A 4 11.65 -2.80 -15.74
C LEU A 4 11.88 -4.01 -14.84
N GLN A 5 13.03 -4.00 -14.18
CA GLN A 5 13.31 -4.94 -13.09
C GLN A 5 12.59 -4.41 -11.86
N SER A 6 11.61 -5.14 -11.37
CA SER A 6 11.23 -5.04 -9.97
C SER A 6 12.38 -5.64 -9.18
N ALA A 7 12.98 -4.86 -8.30
CA ALA A 7 13.98 -5.39 -7.38
C ALA A 7 13.25 -5.91 -6.15
N ASP A 8 13.30 -7.21 -5.93
CA ASP A 8 12.86 -7.82 -4.68
C ASP A 8 14.04 -7.74 -3.71
N THR A 9 13.87 -7.01 -2.62
CA THR A 9 14.88 -6.89 -1.58
C THR A 9 14.28 -7.36 -0.27
N GLU A 10 14.96 -8.27 0.42
CA GLU A 10 14.59 -8.68 1.76
C GLU A 10 15.52 -8.02 2.78
N THR A 11 14.94 -7.40 3.80
CA THR A 11 15.67 -6.76 4.89
C THR A 11 15.13 -7.25 6.22
N ALA A 12 16.02 -7.76 7.08
CA ALA A 12 15.65 -8.11 8.44
C ALA A 12 15.84 -6.90 9.36
N LEU A 13 14.76 -6.53 10.07
CA LEU A 13 14.80 -5.49 11.09
C LEU A 13 14.75 -6.15 12.46
N VAL A 14 15.70 -5.78 13.32
CA VAL A 14 15.76 -6.26 14.70
C VAL A 14 15.52 -5.09 15.64
N SER A 15 14.56 -5.25 16.53
CA SER A 15 14.25 -4.22 17.53
C SER A 15 13.93 -4.86 18.89
N PRO A 16 14.59 -4.43 19.98
CA PRO A 16 14.26 -4.90 21.33
C PRO A 16 12.88 -4.42 21.80
N ALA A 17 12.30 -3.42 21.13
CA ALA A 17 10.95 -2.90 21.42
C ALA A 17 9.85 -3.74 20.73
N LEU A 18 10.19 -4.68 19.86
CA LEU A 18 9.20 -5.53 19.20
C LEU A 18 8.58 -6.51 20.21
N PRO A 19 7.25 -6.49 20.41
CA PRO A 19 6.60 -7.46 21.28
C PRO A 19 6.83 -8.90 20.80
N PRO A 20 7.03 -9.87 21.72
CA PRO A 20 7.41 -11.25 21.37
C PRO A 20 6.45 -11.94 20.38
N ALA A 21 5.14 -11.68 20.46
CA ALA A 21 4.17 -12.28 19.55
C ALA A 21 4.32 -11.83 18.09
N PHE A 22 5.08 -10.77 17.84
CA PHE A 22 5.36 -10.25 16.50
C PHE A 22 6.75 -10.63 15.99
N ASP A 23 7.49 -11.45 16.73
CA ASP A 23 8.76 -11.98 16.21
C ASP A 23 8.50 -12.79 14.94
N GLY A 24 9.33 -12.55 13.91
CA GLY A 24 9.16 -13.14 12.59
C GLY A 24 8.05 -12.55 11.74
N LEU A 25 7.45 -11.41 12.14
CA LEU A 25 6.46 -10.70 11.32
C LEU A 25 7.04 -10.37 9.94
N ARG A 26 6.31 -10.76 8.89
CA ARG A 26 6.69 -10.48 7.50
C ARG A 26 5.82 -9.37 6.92
N ILE A 27 6.48 -8.31 6.48
CA ILE A 27 5.83 -7.17 5.84
C ILE A 27 6.31 -7.09 4.40
N VAL A 28 5.39 -7.08 3.44
CA VAL A 28 5.69 -6.71 2.06
C VAL A 28 5.38 -5.24 1.90
N GLU A 29 6.36 -4.48 1.44
CA GLU A 29 6.22 -3.08 1.08
C GLU A 29 6.19 -2.94 -0.44
N LEU A 30 5.20 -2.22 -0.95
CA LEU A 30 5.06 -1.85 -2.35
C LEU A 30 5.11 -0.33 -2.45
N ALA A 31 6.05 0.18 -3.23
CA ALA A 31 6.21 1.61 -3.43
C ALA A 31 6.39 1.96 -4.91
N ASP A 32 6.05 3.19 -5.28
CA ASP A 32 6.31 3.77 -6.60
C ASP A 32 5.83 2.91 -7.79
N LEU A 33 4.67 2.28 -7.67
CA LEU A 33 4.13 1.44 -8.74
C LEU A 33 3.67 2.25 -9.96
N HIS A 34 3.19 3.50 -9.76
CA HIS A 34 2.78 4.43 -10.82
C HIS A 34 1.86 3.79 -11.87
N GLY A 35 0.90 3.00 -11.44
CA GLY A 35 -0.05 2.33 -12.31
C GLY A 35 0.52 1.23 -13.19
N ARG A 36 1.74 0.78 -12.92
CA ARG A 36 2.35 -0.31 -13.68
C ARG A 36 1.62 -1.62 -13.49
N VAL A 37 1.42 -2.31 -14.58
CA VAL A 37 0.80 -3.64 -14.59
C VAL A 37 1.87 -4.69 -14.86
N PHE A 38 2.05 -5.60 -13.92
CA PHE A 38 3.04 -6.67 -13.99
C PHE A 38 2.40 -7.98 -14.48
N GLY A 39 2.26 -8.09 -15.79
CA GLY A 39 1.51 -9.16 -16.44
C GLY A 39 -0.01 -8.91 -16.39
N ARG A 40 -0.79 -9.75 -17.02
CA ARG A 40 -2.26 -9.61 -17.08
C ARG A 40 -2.86 -9.65 -15.67
N GLY A 41 -3.60 -8.61 -15.28
CA GLY A 41 -4.17 -8.48 -13.94
C GLY A 41 -3.13 -8.43 -12.82
N SER A 42 -1.91 -7.94 -13.12
CA SER A 42 -0.78 -7.89 -12.19
C SER A 42 -0.37 -9.25 -11.60
N ARG A 43 -0.62 -10.34 -12.32
CA ARG A 43 -0.35 -11.72 -11.84
C ARG A 43 1.08 -11.95 -11.38
N ARG A 44 2.07 -11.32 -12.04
CA ARG A 44 3.48 -11.46 -11.66
C ARG A 44 3.75 -10.84 -10.30
N LEU A 45 3.21 -9.64 -10.06
CA LEU A 45 3.33 -8.97 -8.77
C LEU A 45 2.62 -9.77 -7.67
N LEU A 46 1.39 -10.21 -7.91
CA LEU A 46 0.65 -11.03 -6.95
C LEU A 46 1.36 -12.35 -6.62
N ALA A 47 1.96 -13.01 -7.63
CA ALA A 47 2.73 -14.23 -7.40
C ALA A 47 3.99 -13.97 -6.55
N ALA A 48 4.69 -12.85 -6.78
CA ALA A 48 5.85 -12.47 -5.98
C ALA A 48 5.45 -12.18 -4.52
N VAL A 49 4.36 -11.45 -4.32
CA VAL A 49 3.84 -11.16 -2.97
C VAL A 49 3.43 -12.44 -2.25
N ARG A 50 2.76 -13.39 -2.92
CA ARG A 50 2.42 -14.70 -2.32
C ARG A 50 3.64 -15.48 -1.89
N ARG A 51 4.69 -15.50 -2.71
CA ARG A 51 5.95 -16.20 -2.37
C ARG A 51 6.64 -15.63 -1.15
N ALA A 52 6.47 -14.34 -0.89
CA ALA A 52 7.00 -13.69 0.31
C ALA A 52 6.25 -14.08 1.59
N GLU A 53 5.07 -14.68 1.47
CA GLU A 53 4.23 -15.09 2.62
C GLU A 53 4.04 -13.97 3.65
N PRO A 54 3.54 -12.79 3.26
CA PRO A 54 3.42 -11.67 4.17
C PRO A 54 2.33 -11.88 5.22
N ASP A 55 2.55 -11.35 6.41
CA ASP A 55 1.53 -11.17 7.44
C ASP A 55 0.71 -9.90 7.19
N LEU A 56 1.34 -8.89 6.58
CA LEU A 56 0.67 -7.68 6.12
C LEU A 56 1.39 -7.08 4.91
N ILE A 57 0.66 -6.27 4.16
CA ILE A 57 1.14 -5.59 2.96
C ILE A 57 0.96 -4.09 3.17
N CYS A 58 2.02 -3.33 2.96
CA CYS A 58 2.00 -1.87 2.99
C CYS A 58 2.21 -1.32 1.59
N ILE A 59 1.33 -0.42 1.15
CA ILE A 59 1.51 0.33 -0.09
C ILE A 59 1.86 1.77 0.30
N ASP A 60 3.11 2.14 0.08
CA ASP A 60 3.69 3.40 0.55
C ASP A 60 3.66 4.49 -0.54
N GLY A 61 2.45 4.84 -0.96
CA GLY A 61 2.20 5.93 -1.91
C GLY A 61 2.61 5.66 -3.35
N ASP A 62 2.27 6.60 -4.20
CA ASP A 62 2.54 6.60 -5.64
C ASP A 62 2.14 5.28 -6.34
N LEU A 63 1.01 4.73 -5.90
CA LEU A 63 0.40 3.55 -6.51
C LEU A 63 -0.12 3.86 -7.91
N PHE A 64 -0.68 5.05 -8.10
CA PHE A 64 -1.21 5.56 -9.36
C PHE A 64 -0.97 7.07 -9.50
N ASP A 65 -1.07 7.56 -10.70
CA ASP A 65 -0.89 8.96 -11.09
C ASP A 65 -1.94 9.39 -12.12
N GLU A 66 -1.79 10.60 -12.66
CA GLU A 66 -2.72 11.18 -13.65
C GLU A 66 -2.78 10.40 -14.97
N HIS A 67 -1.79 9.56 -15.27
CA HIS A 67 -1.69 8.80 -16.51
C HIS A 67 -2.10 7.33 -16.34
N THR A 68 -2.46 6.94 -15.13
CA THR A 68 -2.83 5.56 -14.81
C THR A 68 -4.24 5.21 -15.30
N ASP A 69 -4.39 4.07 -15.98
CA ASP A 69 -5.71 3.46 -16.17
C ASP A 69 -6.18 2.86 -14.85
N LEU A 70 -7.10 3.54 -14.20
CA LEU A 70 -7.61 3.18 -12.87
C LEU A 70 -8.37 1.84 -12.85
N ALA A 71 -8.74 1.30 -14.00
CA ALA A 71 -9.35 -0.04 -14.10
C ALA A 71 -8.41 -1.16 -13.61
N MET A 72 -7.10 -0.88 -13.53
CA MET A 72 -6.12 -1.84 -13.00
C MET A 72 -6.19 -1.99 -11.47
N LEU A 73 -6.73 -1.01 -10.75
CA LEU A 73 -6.74 -0.99 -9.28
C LEU A 73 -7.59 -2.12 -8.66
N PRO A 74 -8.87 -2.31 -9.02
CA PRO A 74 -9.69 -3.32 -8.35
C PRO A 74 -9.13 -4.74 -8.41
N PRO A 75 -8.69 -5.28 -9.57
CA PRO A 75 -8.13 -6.63 -9.61
C PRO A 75 -6.82 -6.76 -8.82
N LEU A 76 -5.94 -5.74 -8.86
CA LEU A 76 -4.72 -5.72 -8.06
C LEU A 76 -5.04 -5.71 -6.56
N LEU A 77 -5.87 -4.79 -6.11
CA LEU A 77 -6.17 -4.60 -4.70
C LEU A 77 -6.91 -5.79 -4.09
N ARG A 78 -7.88 -6.35 -4.81
CA ARG A 78 -8.56 -7.57 -4.37
C ARG A 78 -7.61 -8.75 -4.30
N GLY A 79 -6.69 -8.87 -5.25
CA GLY A 79 -5.66 -9.90 -5.25
C GLY A 79 -4.72 -9.78 -4.05
N LEU A 80 -4.27 -8.56 -3.72
CA LEU A 80 -3.44 -8.31 -2.54
C LEU A 80 -4.20 -8.59 -1.23
N CYS A 81 -5.43 -8.11 -1.11
CA CYS A 81 -6.28 -8.33 0.07
C CYS A 81 -6.62 -9.82 0.29
N ALA A 82 -6.61 -10.64 -0.77
CA ALA A 82 -6.76 -12.09 -0.66
C ALA A 82 -5.50 -12.77 -0.08
N ILE A 83 -4.34 -12.12 -0.11
CA ILE A 83 -3.08 -12.67 0.41
C ILE A 83 -2.91 -12.31 1.88
N ALA A 84 -3.05 -11.03 2.23
CA ALA A 84 -2.86 -10.52 3.59
C ALA A 84 -3.55 -9.15 3.75
N PRO A 85 -3.74 -8.63 4.97
CA PRO A 85 -4.24 -7.29 5.19
C PRO A 85 -3.39 -6.25 4.48
N VAL A 86 -4.05 -5.31 3.78
CA VAL A 86 -3.40 -4.25 3.00
C VAL A 86 -3.64 -2.90 3.65
N TYR A 87 -2.55 -2.19 3.92
CA TYR A 87 -2.54 -0.81 4.40
C TYR A 87 -1.97 0.09 3.30
N TYR A 88 -2.61 1.22 3.08
CA TYR A 88 -2.24 2.15 2.02
C TYR A 88 -2.17 3.57 2.55
N VAL A 89 -1.15 4.30 2.14
CA VAL A 89 -1.03 5.75 2.28
C VAL A 89 -0.92 6.39 0.91
N THR A 90 -1.44 7.61 0.76
CA THR A 90 -1.29 8.37 -0.48
C THR A 90 0.12 8.97 -0.56
N GLY A 91 0.73 8.90 -1.75
CA GLY A 91 1.89 9.68 -2.12
C GLY A 91 1.50 11.06 -2.68
N ASN A 92 2.46 11.78 -3.21
CA ASN A 92 2.21 13.11 -3.78
C ASN A 92 1.53 13.05 -5.16
N HIS A 93 1.69 11.99 -5.93
CA HIS A 93 1.09 11.84 -7.26
C HIS A 93 -0.42 11.63 -7.21
N GLU A 94 -0.92 10.86 -6.25
CA GLU A 94 -2.36 10.62 -6.11
C GLU A 94 -3.16 11.92 -5.89
N TRP A 95 -2.58 12.89 -5.20
CA TRP A 95 -3.26 14.16 -4.93
C TRP A 95 -3.50 15.02 -6.17
N ARG A 96 -2.87 14.70 -7.29
CA ARG A 96 -3.09 15.35 -8.58
C ARG A 96 -4.21 14.70 -9.39
N VAL A 97 -4.63 13.49 -8.99
CA VAL A 97 -5.65 12.74 -9.72
C VAL A 97 -7.03 13.27 -9.40
N PRO A 98 -7.81 13.67 -10.43
CA PRO A 98 -9.18 14.11 -10.22
C PRO A 98 -10.04 13.01 -9.59
N GLY A 99 -10.91 13.38 -8.64
CA GLY A 99 -11.81 12.42 -8.01
C GLY A 99 -11.15 11.47 -7.01
N LEU A 100 -9.99 11.81 -6.47
CA LEU A 100 -9.25 10.99 -5.52
C LEU A 100 -10.13 10.45 -4.38
N ARG A 101 -11.04 11.26 -3.84
CA ARG A 101 -11.94 10.84 -2.76
C ARG A 101 -12.78 9.63 -3.14
N GLY A 102 -13.32 9.61 -4.37
CA GLY A 102 -14.05 8.46 -4.90
C GLY A 102 -13.18 7.24 -5.13
N ILE A 103 -11.95 7.45 -5.61
CA ILE A 103 -10.97 6.39 -5.80
C ILE A 103 -10.62 5.73 -4.46
N LEU A 104 -10.34 6.52 -3.43
CA LEU A 104 -10.05 5.98 -2.09
C LEU A 104 -11.25 5.22 -1.51
N ALA A 105 -12.48 5.66 -1.77
CA ALA A 105 -13.69 4.93 -1.38
C ALA A 105 -13.77 3.57 -2.08
N GLN A 106 -13.44 3.49 -3.37
CA GLN A 106 -13.38 2.23 -4.11
C GLN A 106 -12.28 1.31 -3.58
N MET A 107 -11.12 1.86 -3.22
CA MET A 107 -10.04 1.08 -2.62
C MET A 107 -10.48 0.45 -1.29
N ARG A 108 -11.17 1.20 -0.44
CA ARG A 108 -11.75 0.67 0.80
C ARG A 108 -12.77 -0.43 0.52
N ALA A 109 -13.59 -0.29 -0.52
CA ALA A 109 -14.54 -1.32 -0.95
C ALA A 109 -13.85 -2.60 -1.44
N CYS A 110 -12.60 -2.52 -1.92
CA CYS A 110 -11.77 -3.67 -2.25
C CYS A 110 -11.15 -4.36 -1.03
N GLY A 111 -11.29 -3.80 0.16
CA GLY A 111 -10.74 -4.33 1.41
C GLY A 111 -9.47 -3.65 1.91
N VAL A 112 -9.01 -2.59 1.24
CA VAL A 112 -7.81 -1.85 1.63
C VAL A 112 -8.11 -0.94 2.81
N THR A 113 -7.23 -0.94 3.81
CA THR A 113 -7.23 0.05 4.88
C THR A 113 -6.43 1.27 4.44
N VAL A 114 -7.13 2.35 4.13
CA VAL A 114 -6.52 3.62 3.74
C VAL A 114 -6.24 4.45 5.00
N LEU A 115 -4.97 4.75 5.24
CA LEU A 115 -4.52 5.56 6.37
C LEU A 115 -4.26 7.01 5.91
N GLN A 116 -4.89 7.96 6.57
CA GLN A 116 -4.76 9.39 6.30
C GLN A 116 -4.51 10.15 7.60
N ASP A 117 -3.25 10.19 8.04
CA ASP A 117 -2.84 10.72 9.34
C ASP A 117 -3.53 10.03 10.53
N ASP A 118 -3.76 8.73 10.39
CA ASP A 118 -4.36 7.88 11.41
C ASP A 118 -3.61 6.55 11.54
N TRP A 119 -4.13 5.65 12.37
CA TRP A 119 -3.47 4.38 12.67
C TRP A 119 -4.47 3.26 12.90
N ARG A 120 -3.95 2.04 12.89
CA ARG A 120 -4.67 0.83 13.31
C ARG A 120 -3.81 0.05 14.29
N VAL A 121 -4.48 -0.65 15.18
CA VAL A 121 -3.83 -1.54 16.14
C VAL A 121 -3.93 -2.96 15.63
N LEU A 122 -2.78 -3.62 15.49
CA LEU A 122 -2.69 -5.06 15.25
C LEU A 122 -2.53 -5.76 16.57
N ARG A 123 -3.31 -6.81 16.82
CA ARG A 123 -3.22 -7.60 18.03
C ARG A 123 -2.83 -9.04 17.71
N ARG A 124 -1.92 -9.57 18.53
CA ARG A 124 -1.57 -11.00 18.57
C ARG A 124 -1.53 -11.44 20.03
N GLY A 125 -2.57 -12.20 20.47
CA GLY A 125 -2.74 -12.49 21.88
C GLY A 125 -2.89 -11.21 22.70
N GLU A 126 -2.03 -11.01 23.70
CA GLU A 126 -2.01 -9.80 24.53
C GLU A 126 -1.11 -8.69 23.97
N ASP A 127 -0.30 -9.01 22.97
CA ASP A 127 0.61 -8.06 22.33
C ASP A 127 -0.10 -7.22 21.27
N ALA A 128 0.40 -6.00 21.07
CA ALA A 128 -0.12 -5.07 20.08
C ALA A 128 0.99 -4.34 19.34
N LEU A 129 0.77 -4.10 18.04
CA LEU A 129 1.55 -3.21 17.19
C LEU A 129 0.66 -2.14 16.60
N ILE A 130 1.22 -0.97 16.34
CA ILE A 130 0.52 0.11 15.65
C ILE A 130 1.05 0.22 14.22
N VAL A 131 0.14 0.18 13.25
CA VAL A 131 0.40 0.57 11.87
C VAL A 131 -0.14 1.98 11.68
N ALA A 132 0.75 2.95 11.47
CA ALA A 132 0.40 4.35 11.29
C ALA A 132 0.73 4.82 9.88
N GLY A 133 -0.17 5.58 9.27
CA GLY A 133 0.02 6.21 7.97
C GLY A 133 -0.04 7.73 8.05
N ARG A 134 0.96 8.40 7.48
CA ARG A 134 1.02 9.86 7.44
C ARG A 134 0.93 10.38 6.01
N THR A 135 0.11 11.40 5.83
CA THR A 135 0.02 12.12 4.57
C THR A 135 1.24 13.03 4.41
N THR A 136 1.87 13.02 3.24
CA THR A 136 3.04 13.86 2.98
C THR A 136 2.71 15.35 3.03
N ARG A 137 3.73 16.18 3.30
CA ARG A 137 3.55 17.65 3.36
C ARG A 137 3.06 18.22 2.03
N ALA A 138 3.56 17.71 0.89
CA ALA A 138 3.13 18.08 -0.45
C ALA A 138 1.64 17.75 -0.70
N ALA A 139 1.19 16.59 -0.26
CA ALA A 139 -0.20 16.17 -0.35
C ALA A 139 -1.13 17.08 0.47
N ARG A 140 -0.70 17.49 1.67
CA ARG A 140 -1.46 18.43 2.52
C ARG A 140 -1.63 19.81 1.89
N GLN A 141 -0.61 20.29 1.15
CA GLN A 141 -0.69 21.57 0.43
C GLN A 141 -1.65 21.50 -0.75
N SER A 142 -1.63 20.40 -1.52
CA SER A 142 -2.55 20.17 -2.63
C SER A 142 -4.01 20.10 -2.16
N ALA A 143 -4.26 19.45 -1.02
CA ALA A 143 -5.60 19.36 -0.44
C ALA A 143 -6.17 20.71 0.00
N LYS A 144 -5.32 21.67 0.39
CA LYS A 144 -5.76 23.02 0.74
C LYS A 144 -6.22 23.84 -0.47
N HIS A 145 -5.59 23.65 -1.63
CA HIS A 145 -5.95 24.35 -2.88
C HIS A 145 -7.27 23.83 -3.51
N LEU A 146 -7.69 22.62 -3.17
CA LEU A 146 -8.95 22.05 -3.65
C LEU A 146 -10.17 22.46 -2.80
N ARG A 147 -9.95 23.16 -1.67
CA ARG A 147 -11.02 23.64 -0.77
C ARG A 147 -11.27 25.13 -0.88
N SER A 148 -10.51 25.85 -1.66
CA SER A 148 -10.69 27.26 -2.04
C SER A 148 -11.25 27.38 -3.46
#